data_6d7adca14642008683e605a05bcd64bf
#
_entry.id   6d7adca14642008683e605a05bcd64bf
#
_cell.length_a   1.000
_cell.length_b   1.000
_cell.length_c   1.000
_cell.angle_alpha   90.00
_cell.angle_beta   90.00
_cell.angle_gamma   90.00
#
_symmetry.space_group_name_H-M   'P 1'
#
loop_
_entity.id
_entity.type
_entity.pdbx_description
1 polymer ?
#
loop_
_entity_poly.entity_id
_entity_poly.type
_entity_poly.pdbx_seq_one_letter_code
_entity_poly.pdbx_strand_id
1 'polypeptide(L)'
;MHIAYLFIGLLLVFSCLILWYQYHASTRLLLGTTYNHYRSVVSETANEMEQAYHSGSLLVELLANQRNDMATQPLADRLQHLPFYVTALRNSPKLAALYTGYDNGTFFLVRRYIPSAEMIRQFDPPAGTAWMVQSQTLNGDGKITGSYLFYNDKLTLLEQRGVAAYRFDPRMRNWYQMASDPGMLHSTSPYRFASGGLLGITLAARMVNAPGVAGSDIQLNGLDAMLQAARITPNSHLVLLNAQGQILASDLGLPGLLTNSLGIVHLPTLADTDNPQLLPLAQLSRMPPLQPVSLDLANGERWEGMPFTFKVLGEKRCAC
;
A
#
# COMPACT_ATOMS: atom_id res chain seq x y z
N MET A 1 47.82 11.08 55.46
CA MET A 1 46.93 11.79 54.49
C MET A 1 47.09 11.32 53.05
N HIS A 2 48.27 11.19 52.47
CA HIS A 2 48.49 10.83 51.08
C HIS A 2 47.88 9.50 50.67
N ILE A 3 47.90 8.46 51.54
CA ILE A 3 47.33 7.11 51.24
C ILE A 3 45.81 7.20 51.09
N ALA A 4 45.12 8.00 51.89
CA ALA A 4 43.66 8.19 51.77
C ALA A 4 43.25 8.87 50.44
N TYR A 5 44.00 9.88 50.00
CA TYR A 5 43.76 10.52 48.71
C TYR A 5 44.00 9.58 47.51
N LEU A 6 45.05 8.74 47.60
CA LEU A 6 45.35 7.72 46.60
C LEU A 6 44.22 6.69 46.48
N PHE A 7 43.70 6.22 47.65
CA PHE A 7 42.59 5.27 47.70
C PHE A 7 41.28 5.85 47.15
N ILE A 8 40.96 7.11 47.50
CA ILE A 8 39.80 7.82 46.96
C ILE A 8 39.93 8.02 45.43
N GLY A 9 41.12 8.39 44.95
CA GLY A 9 41.40 8.54 43.53
C GLY A 9 41.19 7.21 42.79
N LEU A 10 41.67 6.11 43.33
CA LEU A 10 41.51 4.79 42.74
C LEU A 10 40.02 4.36 42.66
N LEU A 11 39.27 4.60 43.75
CA LEU A 11 37.82 4.34 43.78
C LEU A 11 37.06 5.14 42.72
N LEU A 12 37.40 6.43 42.54
CA LEU A 12 36.76 7.28 41.52
C LEU A 12 37.05 6.78 40.10
N VAL A 13 38.31 6.42 39.83
CA VAL A 13 38.69 5.84 38.53
C VAL A 13 37.94 4.55 38.25
N PHE A 14 37.87 3.66 39.25
CA PHE A 14 37.17 2.37 39.14
C PHE A 14 35.66 2.58 38.91
N SER A 15 35.05 3.51 39.66
CA SER A 15 33.64 3.87 39.49
C SER A 15 33.35 4.44 38.06
N CYS A 16 34.23 5.30 37.57
CA CYS A 16 34.10 5.84 36.18
C CYS A 16 34.22 4.73 35.14
N LEU A 17 35.13 3.78 35.33
CA LEU A 17 35.29 2.63 34.42
C LEU A 17 34.05 1.73 34.42
N ILE A 18 33.48 1.47 35.61
CA ILE A 18 32.23 0.69 35.73
C ILE A 18 31.05 1.41 35.02
N LEU A 19 30.89 2.70 35.30
CA LEU A 19 29.83 3.52 34.66
C LEU A 19 29.99 3.55 33.15
N TRP A 20 31.22 3.73 32.67
CA TRP A 20 31.52 3.70 31.25
C TRP A 20 31.19 2.34 30.61
N TYR A 21 31.60 1.26 31.26
CA TYR A 21 31.30 -0.12 30.81
C TYR A 21 29.79 -0.38 30.80
N GLN A 22 29.09 -0.03 31.90
CA GLN A 22 27.63 -0.20 31.99
C GLN A 22 26.89 0.62 30.93
N TYR A 23 27.31 1.84 30.70
CA TYR A 23 26.73 2.68 29.65
C TYR A 23 26.86 2.05 28.28
N HIS A 24 28.07 1.60 27.91
CA HIS A 24 28.28 0.95 26.62
C HIS A 24 27.59 -0.41 26.48
N ALA A 25 27.56 -1.20 27.52
CA ALA A 25 26.87 -2.49 27.53
C ALA A 25 25.34 -2.30 27.39
N SER A 26 24.78 -1.36 28.17
CA SER A 26 23.35 -1.04 28.14
C SER A 26 22.91 -0.48 26.78
N THR A 27 23.69 0.43 26.20
CA THR A 27 23.41 0.99 24.86
C THR A 27 23.42 -0.08 23.80
N ARG A 28 24.39 -1.01 23.80
CA ARG A 28 24.42 -2.12 22.83
C ARG A 28 23.23 -3.05 22.96
N LEU A 29 22.80 -3.36 24.19
CA LEU A 29 21.62 -4.20 24.43
C LEU A 29 20.34 -3.51 23.95
N LEU A 30 20.17 -2.23 24.27
CA LEU A 30 19.01 -1.45 23.82
C LEU A 30 18.93 -1.35 22.29
N LEU A 31 20.03 -1.00 21.63
CA LEU A 31 20.08 -0.97 20.17
C LEU A 31 19.80 -2.34 19.55
N GLY A 32 20.36 -3.41 20.12
CA GLY A 32 20.11 -4.78 19.65
C GLY A 32 18.63 -5.19 19.73
N THR A 33 17.96 -4.86 20.85
CA THR A 33 16.52 -5.14 21.01
C THR A 33 15.67 -4.28 20.07
N THR A 34 16.01 -3.02 19.90
CA THR A 34 15.36 -2.09 18.97
C THR A 34 15.45 -2.59 17.52
N TYR A 35 16.64 -2.96 17.08
CA TYR A 35 16.83 -3.50 15.73
C TYR A 35 16.09 -4.81 15.49
N ASN A 36 16.05 -5.70 16.49
CA ASN A 36 15.29 -6.95 16.38
C ASN A 36 13.77 -6.68 16.27
N HIS A 37 13.28 -5.71 17.04
CA HIS A 37 11.88 -5.31 16.93
C HIS A 37 11.55 -4.75 15.54
N TYR A 38 12.34 -3.81 15.01
CA TYR A 38 12.11 -3.27 13.67
C TYR A 38 12.25 -4.33 12.58
N ARG A 39 13.20 -5.26 12.72
CA ARG A 39 13.30 -6.41 11.81
C ARG A 39 12.02 -7.25 11.80
N SER A 40 11.43 -7.49 12.97
CA SER A 40 10.16 -8.23 13.09
C SER A 40 9.02 -7.47 12.38
N VAL A 41 8.90 -6.17 12.61
CA VAL A 41 7.89 -5.32 11.94
C VAL A 41 8.06 -5.34 10.43
N VAL A 42 9.29 -5.17 9.94
CA VAL A 42 9.58 -5.24 8.48
C VAL A 42 9.21 -6.60 7.91
N SER A 43 9.56 -7.69 8.60
CA SER A 43 9.22 -9.04 8.15
C SER A 43 7.71 -9.27 8.12
N GLU A 44 6.98 -8.81 9.13
CA GLU A 44 5.51 -8.89 9.18
C GLU A 44 4.87 -8.10 8.05
N THR A 45 5.31 -6.85 7.83
CA THR A 45 4.86 -6.00 6.72
C THR A 45 5.09 -6.67 5.37
N ALA A 46 6.30 -7.21 5.16
CA ALA A 46 6.66 -7.90 3.93
C ALA A 46 5.76 -9.13 3.68
N ASN A 47 5.54 -9.94 4.72
CA ASN A 47 4.67 -11.11 4.63
C ASN A 47 3.21 -10.74 4.32
N GLU A 48 2.67 -9.70 4.95
CA GLU A 48 1.32 -9.22 4.65
C GLU A 48 1.18 -8.74 3.19
N MET A 49 2.17 -8.01 2.70
CA MET A 49 2.17 -7.54 1.32
C MET A 49 2.35 -8.69 0.32
N GLU A 50 3.20 -9.66 0.62
CA GLU A 50 3.39 -10.85 -0.20
C GLU A 50 2.11 -11.69 -0.26
N GLN A 51 1.41 -11.87 0.85
CA GLN A 51 0.12 -12.55 0.89
C GLN A 51 -0.94 -11.80 0.07
N ALA A 52 -1.01 -10.48 0.18
CA ALA A 52 -1.93 -9.66 -0.61
C ALA A 52 -1.64 -9.79 -2.12
N TYR A 53 -0.37 -9.72 -2.50
CA TYR A 53 0.06 -9.90 -3.88
C TYR A 53 -0.29 -11.30 -4.40
N HIS A 54 0.01 -12.34 -3.64
CA HIS A 54 -0.26 -13.72 -4.03
C HIS A 54 -1.76 -13.99 -4.17
N SER A 55 -2.57 -13.50 -3.23
CA SER A 55 -4.03 -13.60 -3.32
C SER A 55 -4.58 -12.84 -4.53
N GLY A 56 -4.08 -11.62 -4.75
CA GLY A 56 -4.48 -10.80 -5.89
C GLY A 56 -4.10 -11.42 -7.22
N SER A 57 -2.87 -11.94 -7.36
CA SER A 57 -2.39 -12.60 -8.59
C SER A 57 -3.22 -13.81 -8.93
N LEU A 58 -3.47 -14.68 -7.95
CA LEU A 58 -4.30 -15.87 -8.15
C LEU A 58 -5.71 -15.51 -8.63
N LEU A 59 -6.34 -14.50 -8.02
CA LEU A 59 -7.70 -14.08 -8.40
C LEU A 59 -7.73 -13.43 -9.78
N VAL A 60 -6.73 -12.61 -10.13
CA VAL A 60 -6.61 -12.03 -11.48
C VAL A 60 -6.40 -13.12 -12.53
N GLU A 61 -5.53 -14.09 -12.27
CA GLU A 61 -5.28 -15.22 -13.17
C GLU A 61 -6.53 -16.08 -13.34
N LEU A 62 -7.26 -16.36 -12.26
CA LEU A 62 -8.54 -17.09 -12.34
C LEU A 62 -9.55 -16.34 -13.21
N LEU A 63 -9.71 -15.03 -13.02
CA LEU A 63 -10.60 -14.21 -13.83
C LEU A 63 -10.15 -14.12 -15.29
N ALA A 64 -8.84 -13.96 -15.53
CA ALA A 64 -8.29 -13.87 -16.88
C ALA A 64 -8.45 -15.17 -17.69
N ASN A 65 -8.49 -16.32 -17.01
CA ASN A 65 -8.67 -17.63 -17.62
C ASN A 65 -10.14 -18.10 -17.68
N GLN A 66 -11.08 -17.37 -17.07
CA GLN A 66 -12.49 -17.72 -17.15
C GLN A 66 -13.00 -17.65 -18.60
N ARG A 67 -13.90 -18.57 -18.96
CA ARG A 67 -14.55 -18.58 -20.28
C ARG A 67 -15.78 -17.67 -20.35
N ASN A 68 -16.04 -16.90 -19.29
CA ASN A 68 -17.23 -16.10 -19.18
C ASN A 68 -16.96 -14.68 -19.68
N ASP A 69 -17.40 -14.39 -20.89
CA ASP A 69 -17.37 -13.06 -21.47
C ASP A 69 -18.58 -12.24 -20.99
N MET A 70 -18.34 -11.35 -20.00
CA MET A 70 -19.37 -10.43 -19.52
C MET A 70 -19.47 -9.15 -20.36
N ALA A 71 -18.66 -8.98 -21.43
CA ALA A 71 -18.58 -7.73 -22.19
C ALA A 71 -19.94 -7.26 -22.75
N THR A 72 -20.77 -8.21 -23.18
CA THR A 72 -22.08 -7.93 -23.78
C THR A 72 -23.24 -8.31 -22.87
N GLN A 73 -22.98 -8.91 -21.71
CA GLN A 73 -24.04 -9.35 -20.80
C GLN A 73 -24.78 -8.18 -20.15
N PRO A 74 -26.11 -8.30 -20.00
CA PRO A 74 -26.88 -7.33 -19.22
C PRO A 74 -26.48 -7.39 -17.72
N LEU A 75 -26.78 -6.31 -17.01
CA LEU A 75 -26.43 -6.20 -15.59
C LEU A 75 -26.89 -7.39 -14.74
N ALA A 76 -28.11 -7.88 -14.97
CA ALA A 76 -28.68 -8.99 -14.20
C ALA A 76 -27.82 -10.27 -14.27
N ASP A 77 -27.29 -10.59 -15.46
CA ASP A 77 -26.44 -11.77 -15.65
C ASP A 77 -25.06 -11.57 -15.02
N ARG A 78 -24.49 -10.38 -15.13
CA ARG A 78 -23.23 -10.04 -14.44
C ARG A 78 -23.33 -10.17 -12.92
N LEU A 79 -24.46 -9.79 -12.33
CA LEU A 79 -24.72 -9.89 -10.89
C LEU A 79 -24.78 -11.34 -10.37
N GLN A 80 -24.97 -12.34 -11.22
CA GLN A 80 -24.89 -13.75 -10.81
C GLN A 80 -23.47 -14.12 -10.35
N HIS A 81 -22.44 -13.37 -10.78
CA HIS A 81 -21.06 -13.55 -10.35
C HIS A 81 -20.73 -12.80 -9.03
N LEU A 82 -21.60 -11.93 -8.54
CA LEU A 82 -21.36 -11.15 -7.32
C LEU A 82 -20.93 -11.98 -6.10
N PRO A 83 -21.54 -13.16 -5.81
CA PRO A 83 -21.11 -13.99 -4.69
C PRO A 83 -19.66 -14.45 -4.78
N PHE A 84 -19.16 -14.76 -5.99
CA PHE A 84 -17.76 -15.12 -6.22
C PHE A 84 -16.83 -13.95 -5.84
N TYR A 85 -17.09 -12.76 -6.39
CA TYR A 85 -16.28 -11.57 -6.13
C TYR A 85 -16.25 -11.20 -4.63
N VAL A 86 -17.41 -11.24 -3.99
CA VAL A 86 -17.54 -10.94 -2.56
C VAL A 86 -16.81 -11.98 -1.71
N THR A 87 -16.93 -13.27 -2.01
CA THR A 87 -16.23 -14.33 -1.29
C THR A 87 -14.71 -14.19 -1.44
N ALA A 88 -14.23 -13.90 -2.66
CA ALA A 88 -12.82 -13.66 -2.93
C ALA A 88 -12.27 -12.49 -2.11
N LEU A 89 -12.97 -11.35 -2.13
CA LEU A 89 -12.58 -10.15 -1.38
C LEU A 89 -12.72 -10.32 0.14
N ARG A 90 -13.68 -11.11 0.63
CA ARG A 90 -13.82 -11.43 2.06
C ARG A 90 -12.61 -12.18 2.59
N ASN A 91 -12.11 -13.11 1.81
CA ASN A 91 -10.94 -13.92 2.18
C ASN A 91 -9.60 -13.21 1.93
N SER A 92 -9.62 -12.03 1.31
CA SER A 92 -8.43 -11.26 0.96
C SER A 92 -8.60 -9.79 1.41
N PRO A 93 -8.48 -9.48 2.72
CA PRO A 93 -8.85 -8.18 3.28
C PRO A 93 -8.01 -7.00 2.78
N LYS A 94 -6.81 -7.25 2.26
CA LYS A 94 -5.94 -6.23 1.66
C LYS A 94 -6.34 -5.88 0.21
N LEU A 95 -7.19 -6.69 -0.43
CA LEU A 95 -7.72 -6.37 -1.74
C LEU A 95 -8.89 -5.38 -1.60
N ALA A 96 -8.77 -4.25 -2.27
CA ALA A 96 -9.81 -3.22 -2.27
C ALA A 96 -10.93 -3.52 -3.27
N ALA A 97 -10.56 -4.07 -4.42
CA ALA A 97 -11.49 -4.34 -5.51
C ALA A 97 -11.02 -5.50 -6.39
N LEU A 98 -11.96 -6.11 -7.08
CA LEU A 98 -11.76 -7.10 -8.13
C LEU A 98 -12.67 -6.75 -9.31
N TYR A 99 -12.15 -6.78 -10.54
CA TYR A 99 -12.89 -6.27 -11.69
C TYR A 99 -12.43 -6.81 -13.04
N THR A 100 -13.27 -6.58 -14.05
CA THR A 100 -12.96 -6.81 -15.46
C THR A 100 -13.34 -5.57 -16.28
N GLY A 101 -12.44 -5.18 -17.16
CA GLY A 101 -12.69 -4.15 -18.19
C GLY A 101 -12.56 -4.75 -19.57
N TYR A 102 -13.36 -4.29 -20.54
CA TYR A 102 -13.44 -4.91 -21.85
C TYR A 102 -13.07 -3.93 -22.98
N ASP A 103 -12.65 -4.46 -24.12
CA ASP A 103 -12.24 -3.69 -25.30
C ASP A 103 -13.37 -2.82 -25.88
N ASN A 104 -14.62 -3.19 -25.63
CA ASN A 104 -15.80 -2.39 -25.98
C ASN A 104 -16.09 -1.24 -24.98
N GLY A 105 -15.24 -1.06 -23.96
CA GLY A 105 -15.38 -0.03 -22.92
C GLY A 105 -16.34 -0.39 -21.79
N THR A 106 -16.94 -1.58 -21.81
CA THR A 106 -17.75 -2.04 -20.67
C THR A 106 -16.87 -2.46 -19.49
N PHE A 107 -17.46 -2.44 -18.27
CA PHE A 107 -16.71 -2.61 -17.04
C PHE A 107 -17.59 -3.24 -15.96
N PHE A 108 -17.02 -4.11 -15.15
CA PHE A 108 -17.68 -4.67 -13.97
C PHE A 108 -16.67 -4.73 -12.82
N LEU A 109 -17.00 -4.06 -11.71
CA LEU A 109 -16.15 -3.99 -10.52
C LEU A 109 -16.98 -4.27 -9.28
N VAL A 110 -16.41 -5.07 -8.39
CA VAL A 110 -16.90 -5.27 -7.02
C VAL A 110 -15.82 -4.83 -6.05
N ARG A 111 -16.22 -4.05 -5.04
CA ARG A 111 -15.34 -3.60 -3.98
C ARG A 111 -15.97 -3.69 -2.61
N ARG A 112 -15.12 -3.84 -1.60
CA ARG A 112 -15.51 -3.59 -0.23
C ARG A 112 -15.74 -2.09 -0.04
N TYR A 113 -16.85 -1.72 0.61
CA TYR A 113 -17.05 -0.34 1.00
C TYR A 113 -16.31 -0.08 2.31
N ILE A 114 -15.33 0.81 2.26
CA ILE A 114 -14.60 1.31 3.43
C ILE A 114 -14.95 2.80 3.54
N PRO A 115 -15.65 3.22 4.60
CA PRO A 115 -16.03 4.62 4.77
C PRO A 115 -14.80 5.53 4.79
N SER A 116 -14.80 6.52 3.92
CA SER A 116 -13.85 7.63 3.93
C SER A 116 -14.56 8.90 3.48
N ALA A 117 -14.03 10.07 3.84
CA ALA A 117 -14.62 11.34 3.40
C ALA A 117 -14.72 11.42 1.87
N GLU A 118 -13.76 10.84 1.16
CA GLU A 118 -13.76 10.80 -0.31
C GLU A 118 -14.83 9.86 -0.87
N MET A 119 -14.93 8.63 -0.31
CA MET A 119 -15.97 7.67 -0.72
C MET A 119 -17.38 8.22 -0.46
N ILE A 120 -17.58 8.88 0.67
CA ILE A 120 -18.87 9.50 1.00
C ILE A 120 -19.19 10.63 0.02
N ARG A 121 -18.24 11.55 -0.25
CA ARG A 121 -18.46 12.64 -1.22
C ARG A 121 -18.70 12.15 -2.64
N GLN A 122 -18.01 11.09 -3.06
CA GLN A 122 -18.08 10.59 -4.43
C GLN A 122 -19.33 9.76 -4.70
N PHE A 123 -19.78 8.97 -3.72
CA PHE A 123 -20.80 7.95 -3.94
C PHE A 123 -22.04 8.12 -3.07
N ASP A 124 -21.97 8.86 -1.97
CA ASP A 124 -23.08 9.05 -1.01
C ASP A 124 -23.86 7.74 -0.75
N PRO A 125 -23.20 6.66 -0.30
CA PRO A 125 -23.81 5.36 -0.18
C PRO A 125 -24.82 5.31 0.96
N PRO A 126 -25.89 4.51 0.83
CA PRO A 126 -26.88 4.35 1.89
C PRO A 126 -26.25 3.71 3.14
N ALA A 127 -26.84 4.01 4.30
CA ALA A 127 -26.40 3.42 5.57
C ALA A 127 -26.47 1.89 5.53
N GLY A 128 -25.46 1.22 6.11
CA GLY A 128 -25.36 -0.24 6.11
C GLY A 128 -24.71 -0.83 4.87
N THR A 129 -24.19 0.00 3.95
CA THR A 129 -23.41 -0.47 2.79
C THR A 129 -22.14 -1.17 3.26
N ALA A 130 -21.92 -2.39 2.77
CA ALA A 130 -20.71 -3.18 2.97
C ALA A 130 -19.99 -3.44 1.65
N TRP A 131 -20.73 -3.54 0.54
CA TRP A 131 -20.21 -3.84 -0.79
C TRP A 131 -20.77 -2.86 -1.80
N MET A 132 -19.95 -2.50 -2.77
CA MET A 132 -20.32 -1.64 -3.88
C MET A 132 -19.97 -2.32 -5.20
N VAL A 133 -20.94 -2.33 -6.12
CA VAL A 133 -20.74 -2.77 -7.51
C VAL A 133 -20.78 -1.55 -8.42
N GLN A 134 -19.81 -1.49 -9.34
CA GLN A 134 -19.83 -0.57 -10.48
C GLN A 134 -19.98 -1.40 -11.75
N SER A 135 -20.98 -1.12 -12.55
CA SER A 135 -21.18 -1.81 -13.83
C SER A 135 -21.40 -0.81 -14.94
N GLN A 136 -20.66 -1.00 -16.03
CA GLN A 136 -20.90 -0.30 -17.31
C GLN A 136 -21.34 -1.34 -18.33
N THR A 137 -22.49 -1.12 -18.93
CA THR A 137 -23.08 -1.98 -19.95
C THR A 137 -23.38 -1.17 -21.21
N LEU A 138 -23.45 -1.85 -22.34
CA LEU A 138 -23.98 -1.28 -23.58
C LEU A 138 -25.50 -1.32 -23.51
N ASN A 139 -26.16 -0.21 -23.81
CA ASN A 139 -27.61 -0.18 -24.04
C ASN A 139 -27.93 -0.63 -25.49
N GLY A 140 -29.21 -0.71 -25.82
CA GLY A 140 -29.68 -1.11 -27.16
C GLY A 140 -29.18 -0.22 -28.31
N ASP A 141 -28.81 1.01 -28.02
CA ASP A 141 -28.25 1.98 -29.00
C ASP A 141 -26.70 1.94 -29.07
N GLY A 142 -26.07 0.97 -28.40
CA GLY A 142 -24.60 0.85 -28.33
C GLY A 142 -23.92 1.90 -27.47
N LYS A 143 -24.66 2.67 -26.66
CA LYS A 143 -24.11 3.64 -25.73
C LYS A 143 -23.81 2.99 -24.38
N ILE A 144 -22.71 3.43 -23.76
CA ILE A 144 -22.34 2.98 -22.43
C ILE A 144 -23.25 3.66 -21.39
N THR A 145 -23.87 2.85 -20.53
CA THR A 145 -24.60 3.29 -19.35
C THR A 145 -23.94 2.70 -18.11
N GLY A 146 -23.86 3.48 -17.03
CA GLY A 146 -23.26 3.07 -15.76
C GLY A 146 -24.32 2.84 -14.69
N SER A 147 -24.02 1.96 -13.76
CA SER A 147 -24.82 1.75 -12.54
C SER A 147 -23.90 1.56 -11.35
N TYR A 148 -24.30 2.15 -10.23
CA TYR A 148 -23.77 1.84 -8.91
C TYR A 148 -24.82 1.06 -8.13
N LEU A 149 -24.40 -0.05 -7.49
CA LEU A 149 -25.26 -0.85 -6.64
C LEU A 149 -24.60 -0.98 -5.28
N PHE A 150 -25.37 -0.78 -4.24
CA PHE A 150 -24.92 -0.81 -2.86
C PHE A 150 -25.59 -2.00 -2.15
N TYR A 151 -24.79 -2.83 -1.53
CA TYR A 151 -25.25 -4.03 -0.83
C TYR A 151 -24.81 -4.01 0.63
N ASN A 152 -25.65 -4.57 1.50
CA ASN A 152 -25.22 -4.87 2.86
C ASN A 152 -24.30 -6.10 2.91
N ASP A 153 -23.83 -6.47 4.09
CA ASP A 153 -22.91 -7.63 4.24
C ASP A 153 -23.54 -8.97 3.87
N LYS A 154 -24.89 -9.08 3.94
CA LYS A 154 -25.65 -10.28 3.55
C LYS A 154 -25.99 -10.31 2.05
N LEU A 155 -25.44 -9.40 1.25
CA LEU A 155 -25.73 -9.23 -0.17
C LEU A 155 -27.20 -8.88 -0.48
N THR A 156 -27.89 -8.22 0.45
CA THR A 156 -29.17 -7.59 0.17
C THR A 156 -28.91 -6.26 -0.52
N LEU A 157 -29.54 -6.02 -1.67
CA LEU A 157 -29.46 -4.74 -2.37
C LEU A 157 -30.14 -3.66 -1.54
N LEU A 158 -29.40 -2.59 -1.23
CA LEU A 158 -29.89 -1.42 -0.51
C LEU A 158 -30.35 -0.34 -1.49
N GLU A 159 -29.55 -0.09 -2.52
CA GLU A 159 -29.82 0.93 -3.54
C GLU A 159 -29.16 0.55 -4.87
N GLN A 160 -29.85 0.88 -5.98
CA GLN A 160 -29.28 0.90 -7.32
C GLN A 160 -29.46 2.29 -7.92
N ARG A 161 -28.37 2.86 -8.41
CA ARG A 161 -28.34 4.21 -8.98
C ARG A 161 -27.77 4.16 -10.38
N GLY A 162 -28.57 4.55 -11.37
CA GLY A 162 -28.14 4.70 -12.76
C GLY A 162 -27.33 6.00 -12.95
N VAL A 163 -26.29 5.94 -13.78
CA VAL A 163 -25.45 7.08 -14.13
C VAL A 163 -25.47 7.27 -15.64
N ALA A 164 -26.25 8.21 -16.12
CA ALA A 164 -26.46 8.45 -17.56
C ALA A 164 -25.20 8.96 -18.29
N ALA A 165 -24.33 9.72 -17.60
CA ALA A 165 -23.11 10.28 -18.18
C ALA A 165 -21.87 9.69 -17.47
N TYR A 166 -21.70 8.39 -17.58
CA TYR A 166 -20.57 7.71 -16.95
C TYR A 166 -19.28 7.99 -17.75
N ARG A 167 -18.31 8.64 -17.11
CA ARG A 167 -17.09 9.12 -17.78
C ARG A 167 -15.88 8.19 -17.61
N PHE A 168 -16.02 7.08 -16.91
CA PHE A 168 -14.91 6.15 -16.71
C PHE A 168 -14.75 5.26 -17.94
N ASP A 169 -13.56 5.25 -18.52
CA ASP A 169 -13.19 4.31 -19.59
C ASP A 169 -12.03 3.43 -19.06
N PRO A 170 -12.22 2.10 -18.90
CA PRO A 170 -11.19 1.21 -18.44
C PRO A 170 -9.96 1.19 -19.36
N ARG A 171 -10.15 1.37 -20.68
CA ARG A 171 -9.09 1.31 -21.70
C ARG A 171 -8.07 2.45 -21.57
N MET A 172 -8.49 3.57 -20.97
CA MET A 172 -7.63 4.73 -20.69
C MET A 172 -6.83 4.59 -19.39
N ARG A 173 -6.96 3.46 -18.69
CA ARG A 173 -6.29 3.24 -17.41
C ARG A 173 -4.96 2.50 -17.61
N ASN A 174 -3.95 2.90 -16.82
CA ASN A 174 -2.61 2.32 -16.91
C ASN A 174 -2.62 0.78 -16.76
N TRP A 175 -3.38 0.24 -15.80
CA TRP A 175 -3.51 -1.19 -15.58
C TRP A 175 -4.07 -1.94 -16.81
N TYR A 176 -4.94 -1.28 -17.59
CA TYR A 176 -5.50 -1.86 -18.80
C TYR A 176 -4.48 -1.87 -19.94
N GLN A 177 -3.79 -0.74 -20.14
CA GLN A 177 -2.83 -0.54 -21.22
C GLN A 177 -1.58 -1.40 -21.08
N MET A 178 -1.12 -1.62 -19.84
CA MET A 178 0.07 -2.44 -19.61
C MET A 178 -0.19 -3.95 -19.76
N ALA A 179 -1.43 -4.43 -19.60
CA ALA A 179 -1.80 -5.82 -19.75
C ALA A 179 -2.00 -6.17 -21.23
N SER A 180 -0.90 -6.25 -22.00
CA SER A 180 -0.90 -6.51 -23.45
C SER A 180 -1.00 -7.99 -23.79
N ASP A 181 -0.27 -8.83 -23.05
CA ASP A 181 -0.09 -10.25 -23.37
C ASP A 181 -1.10 -11.13 -22.63
N PRO A 182 -1.84 -12.01 -23.34
CA PRO A 182 -2.82 -12.87 -22.70
C PRO A 182 -2.23 -13.75 -21.59
N GLY A 183 -2.87 -13.75 -20.43
CA GLY A 183 -2.49 -14.56 -19.27
C GLY A 183 -1.24 -14.10 -18.53
N MET A 184 -0.51 -13.08 -19.04
CA MET A 184 0.65 -12.52 -18.31
C MET A 184 0.18 -11.53 -17.25
N LEU A 185 0.64 -11.74 -16.01
CA LEU A 185 0.35 -10.86 -14.89
C LEU A 185 1.28 -9.64 -14.91
N HIS A 186 0.70 -8.47 -14.77
CA HIS A 186 1.39 -7.19 -14.65
C HIS A 186 1.03 -6.50 -13.33
N SER A 187 1.94 -5.70 -12.80
CA SER A 187 1.72 -4.87 -11.62
C SER A 187 2.02 -3.41 -11.94
N THR A 188 1.14 -2.51 -11.54
CA THR A 188 1.39 -1.07 -11.68
C THR A 188 2.35 -0.58 -10.59
N SER A 189 3.04 0.54 -10.83
CA SER A 189 3.58 1.34 -9.74
C SER A 189 2.44 1.85 -8.84
N PRO A 190 2.71 2.20 -7.57
CA PRO A 190 1.70 2.76 -6.68
C PRO A 190 1.07 4.03 -7.23
N TYR A 191 -0.26 4.13 -7.14
CA TYR A 191 -1.03 5.29 -7.60
C TYR A 191 -2.33 5.44 -6.81
N ARG A 192 -3.00 6.60 -6.93
CA ARG A 192 -4.34 6.77 -6.36
C ARG A 192 -5.39 6.15 -7.25
N PHE A 193 -6.21 5.30 -6.64
CA PHE A 193 -7.37 4.72 -7.35
C PHE A 193 -8.36 5.80 -7.77
N ALA A 194 -8.98 5.61 -8.94
CA ALA A 194 -9.97 6.55 -9.48
C ALA A 194 -11.19 6.71 -8.57
N SER A 195 -11.51 5.69 -7.79
CA SER A 195 -12.63 5.71 -6.86
C SER A 195 -12.11 5.64 -5.43
N GLY A 196 -12.55 6.60 -4.59
CA GLY A 196 -12.21 6.66 -3.17
C GLY A 196 -10.82 7.19 -2.83
N GLY A 197 -9.98 7.52 -3.83
CA GLY A 197 -8.70 8.19 -3.64
C GLY A 197 -7.66 7.42 -2.82
N LEU A 198 -7.87 6.11 -2.59
CA LEU A 198 -6.95 5.26 -1.84
C LEU A 198 -5.65 5.03 -2.64
N LEU A 199 -4.53 4.99 -1.93
CA LEU A 199 -3.25 4.63 -2.53
C LEU A 199 -3.14 3.11 -2.64
N GLY A 200 -2.68 2.61 -3.78
CA GLY A 200 -2.48 1.18 -3.98
C GLY A 200 -1.77 0.84 -5.27
N ILE A 201 -1.62 -0.45 -5.50
CA ILE A 201 -1.15 -1.04 -6.75
C ILE A 201 -2.27 -1.85 -7.39
N THR A 202 -2.26 -1.97 -8.69
CA THR A 202 -3.16 -2.86 -9.43
C THR A 202 -2.37 -4.03 -10.02
N LEU A 203 -2.87 -5.23 -9.80
CA LEU A 203 -2.49 -6.41 -10.56
C LEU A 203 -3.46 -6.58 -11.71
N ALA A 204 -2.97 -6.80 -12.91
CA ALA A 204 -3.79 -6.94 -14.10
C ALA A 204 -3.25 -7.99 -15.06
N ALA A 205 -4.15 -8.71 -15.70
CA ALA A 205 -3.81 -9.67 -16.76
C ALA A 205 -4.83 -9.59 -17.89
N ARG A 206 -4.32 -9.66 -19.13
CA ARG A 206 -5.17 -9.78 -20.35
C ARG A 206 -5.91 -11.10 -20.30
N MET A 207 -7.22 -11.07 -20.55
CA MET A 207 -8.05 -12.26 -20.55
C MET A 207 -7.74 -13.15 -21.76
N VAL A 208 -7.71 -14.46 -21.53
CA VAL A 208 -7.40 -15.43 -22.57
C VAL A 208 -8.62 -15.74 -23.45
N ASN A 209 -9.80 -15.77 -22.83
CA ASN A 209 -11.04 -16.24 -23.48
C ASN A 209 -12.06 -15.12 -23.72
N ALA A 210 -11.70 -13.86 -23.44
CA ALA A 210 -12.58 -12.70 -23.64
C ALA A 210 -11.74 -11.47 -24.02
N PRO A 211 -12.31 -10.51 -24.79
CA PRO A 211 -11.61 -9.30 -25.21
C PRO A 211 -11.57 -8.26 -24.08
N GLY A 212 -10.69 -8.44 -23.11
CA GLY A 212 -10.63 -7.57 -21.93
C GLY A 212 -9.45 -7.86 -21.02
N VAL A 213 -9.42 -7.17 -19.89
CA VAL A 213 -8.41 -7.25 -18.84
C VAL A 213 -9.09 -7.49 -17.50
N ALA A 214 -8.63 -8.48 -16.75
CA ALA A 214 -8.98 -8.69 -15.36
C ALA A 214 -8.02 -7.90 -14.45
N GLY A 215 -8.52 -7.35 -13.34
CA GLY A 215 -7.70 -6.58 -12.42
C GLY A 215 -8.13 -6.73 -10.97
N SER A 216 -7.17 -6.51 -10.08
CA SER A 216 -7.36 -6.46 -8.64
C SER A 216 -6.56 -5.32 -8.04
N ASP A 217 -7.18 -4.53 -7.19
CA ASP A 217 -6.53 -3.43 -6.47
C ASP A 217 -6.08 -3.90 -5.08
N ILE A 218 -4.78 -3.78 -4.81
CA ILE A 218 -4.19 -3.97 -3.49
C ILE A 218 -4.01 -2.61 -2.85
N GLN A 219 -4.66 -2.38 -1.71
CA GLN A 219 -4.53 -1.11 -1.01
C GLN A 219 -3.26 -1.08 -0.13
N LEU A 220 -2.59 0.06 -0.17
CA LEU A 220 -1.44 0.37 0.69
C LEU A 220 -1.83 1.17 1.94
N ASN A 221 -3.10 1.54 2.06
CA ASN A 221 -3.62 2.27 3.21
C ASN A 221 -3.48 1.43 4.49
N GLY A 222 -3.18 2.13 5.58
CA GLY A 222 -2.96 1.49 6.89
C GLY A 222 -1.49 1.16 7.17
N LEU A 223 -0.60 1.22 6.17
CA LEU A 223 0.84 1.09 6.40
C LEU A 223 1.37 2.20 7.31
N ASP A 224 0.91 3.44 7.14
CA ASP A 224 1.28 4.56 8.02
C ASP A 224 0.93 4.27 9.49
N ALA A 225 -0.31 3.82 9.74
CA ALA A 225 -0.76 3.48 11.08
C ALA A 225 0.05 2.32 11.69
N MET A 226 0.42 1.34 10.87
CA MET A 226 1.25 0.22 11.29
C MET A 226 2.68 0.68 11.64
N LEU A 227 3.29 1.52 10.81
CA LEU A 227 4.61 2.11 11.10
C LEU A 227 4.56 2.98 12.36
N GLN A 228 3.49 3.76 12.54
CA GLN A 228 3.28 4.56 13.74
C GLN A 228 3.15 3.69 15.00
N ALA A 229 2.40 2.59 14.93
CA ALA A 229 2.26 1.64 16.05
C ALA A 229 3.56 0.88 16.37
N ALA A 230 4.44 0.73 15.38
CA ALA A 230 5.73 0.05 15.54
C ALA A 230 6.80 0.93 16.19
N ARG A 231 6.56 2.23 16.41
CA ARG A 231 7.53 3.13 17.06
C ARG A 231 7.81 2.68 18.50
N ILE A 232 9.09 2.57 18.85
CA ILE A 232 9.52 2.21 20.21
C ILE A 232 9.60 3.45 21.10
N THR A 233 10.01 4.58 20.51
CA THR A 233 10.15 5.85 21.24
C THR A 233 9.50 6.99 20.45
N PRO A 234 9.14 8.11 21.08
CA PRO A 234 8.62 9.28 20.38
C PRO A 234 9.55 9.84 19.29
N ASN A 235 10.86 9.60 19.43
CA ASN A 235 11.89 10.07 18.50
C ASN A 235 12.32 8.99 17.49
N SER A 236 11.62 7.86 17.44
CA SER A 236 11.84 6.83 16.40
C SER A 236 11.01 7.15 15.19
N HIS A 237 11.61 7.06 14.01
CA HIS A 237 10.91 7.28 12.73
C HIS A 237 11.11 6.11 11.78
N LEU A 238 10.03 5.74 11.10
CA LEU A 238 9.97 4.64 10.15
C LEU A 238 9.40 5.14 8.82
N VAL A 239 10.08 4.80 7.74
CA VAL A 239 9.61 5.11 6.39
C VAL A 239 9.73 3.88 5.49
N LEU A 240 8.72 3.65 4.68
CA LEU A 240 8.70 2.61 3.67
C LEU A 240 8.87 3.25 2.29
N LEU A 241 9.88 2.80 1.55
CA LEU A 241 10.19 3.30 0.21
C LEU A 241 10.03 2.18 -0.82
N ASN A 242 9.63 2.55 -2.04
CA ASN A 242 9.72 1.64 -3.19
C ASN A 242 11.15 1.62 -3.77
N ALA A 243 11.36 0.80 -4.82
CA ALA A 243 12.65 0.66 -5.48
C ALA A 243 13.15 1.98 -6.13
N GLN A 244 12.26 2.92 -6.42
CA GLN A 244 12.56 4.23 -6.97
C GLN A 244 12.84 5.28 -5.90
N GLY A 245 12.83 4.90 -4.59
CA GLY A 245 13.05 5.80 -3.47
C GLY A 245 11.84 6.69 -3.14
N GLN A 246 10.66 6.37 -3.68
CA GLN A 246 9.42 7.09 -3.39
C GLN A 246 8.79 6.57 -2.09
N ILE A 247 8.21 7.46 -1.31
CA ILE A 247 7.60 7.14 -0.03
C ILE A 247 6.26 6.43 -0.24
N LEU A 248 6.16 5.19 0.24
CA LEU A 248 4.93 4.40 0.27
C LEU A 248 4.15 4.61 1.56
N ALA A 249 4.86 4.74 2.68
CA ALA A 249 4.31 4.97 4.00
C ALA A 249 5.34 5.63 4.93
N SER A 250 4.86 6.34 5.95
CA SER A 250 5.67 6.94 6.99
C SER A 250 4.89 7.01 8.30
N ASP A 251 5.57 6.82 9.43
CA ASP A 251 4.98 7.02 10.76
C ASP A 251 4.55 8.48 11.03
N LEU A 252 5.06 9.43 10.26
CA LEU A 252 4.70 10.85 10.28
C LEU A 252 3.56 11.20 9.32
N GLY A 253 2.99 10.21 8.65
CA GLY A 253 2.01 10.39 7.58
C GLY A 253 2.68 10.61 6.22
N LEU A 254 1.95 10.31 5.16
CA LEU A 254 2.43 10.55 3.79
C LEU A 254 2.41 12.05 3.49
N PRO A 255 3.52 12.62 3.02
CA PRO A 255 3.45 13.89 2.30
C PRO A 255 2.45 13.72 1.15
N GLY A 256 1.65 14.75 0.88
CA GLY A 256 0.67 14.71 -0.21
C GLY A 256 1.29 14.30 -1.54
N LEU A 257 0.50 13.74 -2.44
CA LEU A 257 0.98 13.48 -3.80
C LEU A 257 1.46 14.79 -4.44
N LEU A 258 2.62 14.72 -5.04
CA LEU A 258 3.19 15.84 -5.78
C LEU A 258 2.70 15.79 -7.22
N THR A 259 2.47 16.98 -7.80
CA THR A 259 2.15 17.14 -9.21
C THR A 259 3.32 17.87 -9.84
N ASN A 260 3.96 17.25 -10.84
CA ASN A 260 5.06 17.90 -11.55
C ASN A 260 4.54 19.01 -12.49
N SER A 261 5.45 19.75 -13.10
CA SER A 261 5.14 20.85 -14.04
C SER A 261 4.32 20.42 -15.27
N LEU A 262 4.26 19.11 -15.56
CA LEU A 262 3.47 18.52 -16.64
C LEU A 262 2.10 18.01 -16.17
N GLY A 263 1.72 18.25 -14.92
CA GLY A 263 0.47 17.77 -14.35
C GLY A 263 0.45 16.29 -13.98
N ILE A 264 1.61 15.60 -14.03
CA ILE A 264 1.72 14.19 -13.66
C ILE A 264 1.83 14.08 -12.15
N VAL A 265 0.92 13.31 -11.57
CA VAL A 265 0.88 13.02 -10.14
C VAL A 265 1.85 11.88 -9.83
N HIS A 266 2.74 12.08 -8.86
CA HIS A 266 3.69 11.06 -8.42
C HIS A 266 3.83 11.04 -6.90
N LEU A 267 4.33 9.93 -6.38
CA LEU A 267 4.69 9.83 -4.97
C LEU A 267 5.94 10.66 -4.68
N PRO A 268 6.00 11.36 -3.52
CA PRO A 268 7.19 12.09 -3.11
C PRO A 268 8.33 11.13 -2.78
N THR A 269 9.55 11.60 -2.97
CA THR A 269 10.76 11.00 -2.42
C THR A 269 11.11 11.66 -1.08
N LEU A 270 12.07 11.11 -0.34
CA LEU A 270 12.57 11.77 0.87
C LEU A 270 13.18 13.14 0.60
N ALA A 271 13.67 13.38 -0.62
CA ALA A 271 14.25 14.67 -1.02
C ALA A 271 13.17 15.74 -1.32
N ASP A 272 11.95 15.32 -1.62
CA ASP A 272 10.82 16.22 -1.92
C ASP A 272 10.07 16.67 -0.65
N THR A 273 10.50 16.20 0.52
CA THR A 273 9.83 16.53 1.78
C THR A 273 10.59 17.62 2.52
N ASP A 274 9.86 18.64 2.96
CA ASP A 274 10.39 19.71 3.84
C ASP A 274 10.43 19.27 5.32
N ASN A 275 10.06 18.01 5.63
CA ASN A 275 10.05 17.52 6.99
C ASN A 275 11.47 17.18 7.46
N PRO A 276 12.05 17.96 8.41
CA PRO A 276 13.41 17.75 8.88
C PRO A 276 13.64 16.39 9.55
N GLN A 277 12.58 15.75 10.04
CA GLN A 277 12.65 14.42 10.66
C GLN A 277 12.80 13.29 9.63
N LEU A 278 12.42 13.51 8.38
CA LEU A 278 12.59 12.54 7.30
C LEU A 278 13.92 12.69 6.54
N LEU A 279 14.56 13.87 6.61
CA LEU A 279 15.81 14.11 5.87
C LEU A 279 16.96 13.15 6.23
N PRO A 280 17.20 12.79 7.51
CA PRO A 280 18.23 11.81 7.86
C PRO A 280 17.99 10.44 7.25
N LEU A 281 16.72 10.04 7.05
CA LEU A 281 16.35 8.76 6.46
C LEU A 281 16.74 8.69 4.96
N ALA A 282 16.87 9.84 4.29
CA ALA A 282 17.37 9.89 2.91
C ALA A 282 18.84 9.44 2.80
N GLN A 283 19.64 9.67 3.83
CA GLN A 283 21.02 9.17 3.89
C GLN A 283 21.03 7.66 4.16
N LEU A 284 20.20 7.19 5.10
CA LEU A 284 20.07 5.77 5.43
C LEU A 284 19.62 4.93 4.22
N SER A 285 18.70 5.43 3.41
CA SER A 285 18.18 4.68 2.26
C SER A 285 19.24 4.31 1.21
N ARG A 286 20.40 4.97 1.24
CA ARG A 286 21.56 4.73 0.35
C ARG A 286 22.59 3.78 0.95
N MET A 287 22.45 3.42 2.23
CA MET A 287 23.39 2.56 2.93
C MET A 287 23.10 1.07 2.71
N PRO A 288 24.08 0.19 2.94
CA PRO A 288 23.86 -1.25 2.85
C PRO A 288 22.76 -1.70 3.84
N PRO A 289 21.86 -2.61 3.41
CA PRO A 289 20.81 -3.10 4.28
C PRO A 289 21.38 -3.92 5.44
N LEU A 290 20.63 -3.94 6.54
CA LEU A 290 20.91 -4.71 7.76
C LEU A 290 22.20 -4.30 8.50
N GLN A 291 22.74 -3.13 8.22
CA GLN A 291 23.88 -2.58 8.95
C GLN A 291 23.44 -1.35 9.75
N PRO A 292 23.65 -1.35 11.08
CA PRO A 292 23.42 -0.16 11.89
C PRO A 292 24.35 0.97 11.46
N VAL A 293 23.81 2.16 11.33
CA VAL A 293 24.53 3.36 10.92
C VAL A 293 24.23 4.50 11.90
N SER A 294 25.28 5.14 12.39
CA SER A 294 25.15 6.38 13.17
C SER A 294 25.22 7.58 12.23
N LEU A 295 24.27 8.50 12.38
CA LEU A 295 24.18 9.73 11.62
C LEU A 295 24.30 10.93 12.59
N ASP A 296 25.32 11.76 12.39
CA ASP A 296 25.44 13.02 13.10
C ASP A 296 24.73 14.11 12.27
N LEU A 297 23.71 14.73 12.86
CA LEU A 297 22.91 15.75 12.20
C LEU A 297 23.51 17.16 12.38
N ALA A 298 23.16 18.06 11.47
CA ALA A 298 23.64 19.43 11.49
C ALA A 298 23.24 20.22 12.76
N ASN A 299 22.17 19.79 13.45
CA ASN A 299 21.71 20.35 14.72
C ASN A 299 22.46 19.80 15.95
N GLY A 300 23.45 18.91 15.75
CA GLY A 300 24.22 18.25 16.81
C GLY A 300 23.58 17.01 17.42
N GLU A 301 22.41 16.59 16.92
CA GLU A 301 21.79 15.34 17.32
C GLU A 301 22.48 14.16 16.63
N ARG A 302 22.55 13.02 17.33
CA ARG A 302 23.02 11.77 16.81
C ARG A 302 21.87 10.78 16.69
N TRP A 303 21.68 10.27 15.48
CA TRP A 303 20.65 9.28 15.17
C TRP A 303 21.30 7.95 14.88
N GLU A 304 20.66 6.89 15.35
CA GLU A 304 21.01 5.52 15.02
C GLU A 304 19.92 4.94 14.11
N GLY A 305 20.30 4.41 12.97
CA GLY A 305 19.36 3.88 12.00
C GLY A 305 19.84 2.58 11.37
N MET A 306 18.91 1.85 10.76
CA MET A 306 19.21 0.64 10.00
C MET A 306 18.27 0.55 8.80
N PRO A 307 18.81 0.49 7.57
CA PRO A 307 18.01 0.21 6.40
C PRO A 307 17.70 -1.29 6.31
N PHE A 308 16.45 -1.61 5.98
CA PHE A 308 15.99 -2.96 5.66
C PHE A 308 15.58 -3.03 4.20
N THR A 309 15.81 -4.19 3.58
CA THR A 309 15.32 -4.46 2.22
C THR A 309 14.52 -5.75 2.22
N PHE A 310 13.33 -5.73 1.62
CA PHE A 310 12.54 -6.93 1.39
C PHE A 310 12.01 -6.94 -0.04
N LYS A 311 11.74 -8.13 -0.55
CA LYS A 311 11.11 -8.31 -1.86
C LYS A 311 9.61 -8.38 -1.68
N VAL A 312 8.89 -7.52 -2.39
CA VAL A 312 7.51 -7.80 -2.76
C VAL A 312 7.55 -8.25 -4.22
N LEU A 313 6.89 -9.36 -4.52
CA LEU A 313 6.96 -10.06 -5.83
C LEU A 313 6.96 -9.11 -7.03
N GLY A 314 7.98 -9.25 -7.88
CA GLY A 314 8.17 -8.54 -9.14
C GLY A 314 9.18 -7.40 -9.11
N GLU A 315 9.42 -6.71 -8.00
CA GLU A 315 10.41 -5.65 -7.89
C GLU A 315 11.43 -5.90 -6.78
N LYS A 316 12.69 -5.66 -7.11
CA LYS A 316 13.78 -5.68 -6.14
C LYS A 316 13.77 -4.35 -5.39
N ARG A 317 13.58 -4.41 -4.06
CA ARG A 317 13.88 -3.38 -3.05
C ARG A 317 12.72 -2.50 -2.62
N CYS A 318 12.26 -2.70 -1.40
CA CYS A 318 11.82 -1.63 -0.50
C CYS A 318 12.89 -1.43 0.57
N ALA A 319 13.19 -0.18 0.93
CA ALA A 319 14.08 0.15 2.04
C ALA A 319 13.23 0.75 3.18
N CYS A 320 13.40 0.29 4.39
CA CYS A 320 12.89 0.90 5.62
C CYS A 320 14.03 1.51 6.40
#